data_ab11c050bb830ca9df0bffceddbcd577
#
_entry.id   ab11c050bb830ca9df0bffceddbcd577
#
_cell.length_a   1.000
_cell.length_b   1.000
_cell.length_c   1.000
_cell.angle_alpha   90.00
_cell.angle_beta   90.00
_cell.angle_gamma   90.00
#
_symmetry.space_group_name_H-M   'P 1'
#
loop_
_entity.id
_entity.type
_entity.pdbx_description
1 polymer ?
#
loop_
_entity_poly.entity_id
_entity_poly.type
_entity_poly.pdbx_seq_one_letter_code
_entity_poly.pdbx_strand_id
1 'polypeptide(L)'
;QGDTIALAYTGSMPGTNIATLAACEIMDLEPVIISSVGASWYGATDTNFTWLDIERILYENKIFSHKSLLASIGGKSDIGRGLTRECQESLQNAITRNSVEIIYEKDWRNSIKKRVTFYGNITPISHYKAFINIGGGIANLGVGDYSPRNGVLFPEDLMTFQNESVLKTFSKEKIPVINIRSIKQLIKLYGLPYFPIPLPPIGEGILFMKPTYNRVVNFIALLFTVLATAGIGIYSHKQIHNRMESYEPESIL
;
A
#
# COMPACT_ATOMS: atom_id res chain seq x y z
N GLN A 1 -6.70 -19.33 0.87
CA GLN A 1 -8.04 -19.37 1.47
C GLN A 1 -7.93 -19.69 2.95
N GLY A 2 -8.66 -18.96 3.81
CA GLY A 2 -8.63 -19.13 5.27
C GLY A 2 -7.31 -18.70 5.93
N ASP A 3 -6.44 -18.01 5.23
CA ASP A 3 -5.18 -17.52 5.79
C ASP A 3 -5.41 -16.36 6.75
N THR A 4 -4.89 -16.47 7.96
CA THR A 4 -5.00 -15.39 8.96
C THR A 4 -3.96 -14.29 8.69
N ILE A 5 -4.42 -13.04 8.64
CA ILE A 5 -3.59 -11.85 8.51
C ILE A 5 -3.86 -10.86 9.63
N ALA A 6 -2.85 -10.09 10.01
CA ALA A 6 -2.99 -9.02 11.00
C ALA A 6 -3.13 -7.67 10.29
N LEU A 7 -4.17 -6.91 10.64
CA LEU A 7 -4.44 -5.58 10.11
C LEU A 7 -4.35 -4.53 11.20
N ALA A 8 -3.63 -3.46 10.91
CA ALA A 8 -3.53 -2.29 11.77
C ALA A 8 -4.01 -1.06 11.01
N TYR A 9 -5.19 -0.56 11.35
CA TYR A 9 -5.86 0.55 10.68
C TYR A 9 -5.65 1.89 11.38
N THR A 10 -5.75 2.95 10.60
CA THR A 10 -5.92 4.32 11.12
C THR A 10 -7.16 4.96 10.53
N GLY A 11 -7.88 5.73 11.32
CA GLY A 11 -9.07 6.47 10.89
C GLY A 11 -8.80 7.48 9.79
N SER A 12 -7.55 7.93 9.61
CA SER A 12 -7.19 8.92 8.58
C SER A 12 -7.16 8.40 7.14
N MET A 13 -7.32 7.08 6.93
CA MET A 13 -7.24 6.46 5.60
C MET A 13 -8.44 5.54 5.32
N PRO A 14 -9.69 6.01 5.44
CA PRO A 14 -10.88 5.15 5.35
C PRO A 14 -11.00 4.44 4.00
N GLY A 15 -10.68 5.10 2.89
CA GLY A 15 -10.71 4.47 1.57
C GLY A 15 -9.71 3.32 1.42
N THR A 16 -8.54 3.43 2.06
CA THR A 16 -7.54 2.34 2.05
C THR A 16 -8.00 1.18 2.95
N ASN A 17 -8.61 1.48 4.10
CA ASN A 17 -9.17 0.47 4.98
C ASN A 17 -10.26 -0.33 4.27
N ILE A 18 -11.19 0.35 3.56
CA ILE A 18 -12.24 -0.29 2.74
C ILE A 18 -11.61 -1.16 1.64
N ALA A 19 -10.63 -0.65 0.91
CA ALA A 19 -9.96 -1.41 -0.14
C ALA A 19 -9.27 -2.67 0.40
N THR A 20 -8.70 -2.60 1.61
CA THR A 20 -8.08 -3.76 2.26
C THR A 20 -9.11 -4.79 2.71
N LEU A 21 -10.26 -4.35 3.29
CA LEU A 21 -11.36 -5.25 3.62
C LEU A 21 -11.91 -5.96 2.37
N ALA A 22 -12.11 -5.21 1.28
CA ALA A 22 -12.56 -5.79 0.02
C ALA A 22 -11.56 -6.84 -0.53
N ALA A 23 -10.26 -6.59 -0.39
CA ALA A 23 -9.24 -7.56 -0.77
C ALA A 23 -9.30 -8.82 0.11
N CYS A 24 -9.53 -8.68 1.43
CA CYS A 24 -9.69 -9.81 2.34
C CYS A 24 -10.89 -10.68 1.95
N GLU A 25 -12.05 -10.08 1.69
CA GLU A 25 -13.25 -10.81 1.26
C GLU A 25 -13.01 -11.60 -0.04
N ILE A 26 -12.46 -10.95 -1.07
CA ILE A 26 -12.23 -11.59 -2.39
C ILE A 26 -11.19 -12.72 -2.29
N MET A 27 -10.19 -12.55 -1.44
CA MET A 27 -9.12 -13.54 -1.25
C MET A 27 -9.45 -14.60 -0.21
N ASP A 28 -10.62 -14.54 0.42
CA ASP A 28 -11.05 -15.44 1.50
C ASP A 28 -9.99 -15.49 2.63
N LEU A 29 -9.66 -14.31 3.17
CA LEU A 29 -8.70 -14.14 4.25
C LEU A 29 -9.42 -13.89 5.57
N GLU A 30 -8.78 -14.31 6.67
CA GLU A 30 -9.28 -14.10 8.05
C GLU A 30 -8.50 -12.93 8.71
N PRO A 31 -8.97 -11.67 8.57
CA PRO A 31 -8.26 -10.53 9.12
C PRO A 31 -8.55 -10.34 10.61
N VAL A 32 -7.49 -10.23 11.41
CA VAL A 32 -7.54 -9.76 12.79
C VAL A 32 -7.23 -8.26 12.79
N ILE A 33 -8.20 -7.43 13.14
CA ILE A 33 -8.16 -5.97 12.92
C ILE A 33 -8.04 -5.22 14.23
N ILE A 34 -7.03 -4.34 14.34
CA ILE A 34 -6.88 -3.35 15.41
C ILE A 34 -6.85 -1.96 14.78
N SER A 35 -7.73 -1.06 15.24
CA SER A 35 -7.83 0.31 14.70
C SER A 35 -7.29 1.37 15.65
N SER A 36 -6.78 2.46 15.08
CA SER A 36 -6.55 3.74 15.76
C SER A 36 -7.53 4.76 15.21
N VAL A 37 -8.42 5.28 16.05
CA VAL A 37 -9.60 6.04 15.61
C VAL A 37 -9.28 7.47 15.26
N GLY A 38 -8.38 8.12 16.03
CA GLY A 38 -8.03 9.52 15.83
C GLY A 38 -7.36 9.74 14.48
N ALA A 39 -7.88 10.72 13.78
CA ALA A 39 -7.37 11.10 12.46
C ALA A 39 -6.91 12.55 12.46
N SER A 40 -5.73 12.79 11.89
CA SER A 40 -5.17 14.14 11.76
C SER A 40 -5.51 14.81 10.43
N TRP A 41 -6.03 14.08 9.43
CA TRP A 41 -6.28 14.56 8.08
C TRP A 41 -7.49 13.86 7.44
N TYR A 42 -8.20 14.58 6.55
CA TYR A 42 -9.20 14.09 5.59
C TYR A 42 -10.25 13.09 6.12
N GLY A 43 -11.52 13.49 6.10
CA GLY A 43 -12.68 12.59 6.13
C GLY A 43 -12.93 11.76 7.39
N ALA A 44 -12.03 11.74 8.37
CA ALA A 44 -12.17 11.02 9.63
C ALA A 44 -11.90 11.94 10.85
N THR A 45 -12.10 13.25 10.67
CA THR A 45 -11.93 14.27 11.73
C THR A 45 -13.23 14.58 12.48
N ASP A 46 -14.37 14.08 12.00
CA ASP A 46 -15.63 14.18 12.70
C ASP A 46 -15.73 13.07 13.76
N THR A 47 -15.73 13.45 15.03
CA THR A 47 -15.84 12.51 16.16
C THR A 47 -17.23 11.84 16.25
N ASN A 48 -18.24 12.37 15.54
CA ASN A 48 -19.57 11.78 15.46
C ASN A 48 -19.67 10.73 14.35
N PHE A 49 -18.72 10.73 13.40
CA PHE A 49 -18.68 9.79 12.30
C PHE A 49 -17.25 9.38 11.98
N THR A 50 -16.73 8.43 12.77
CA THR A 50 -15.34 7.94 12.67
C THR A 50 -15.23 6.74 11.74
N TRP A 51 -13.99 6.26 11.54
CA TRP A 51 -13.75 5.00 10.83
C TRP A 51 -14.56 3.83 11.41
N LEU A 52 -14.67 3.72 12.72
CA LEU A 52 -15.42 2.62 13.34
C LEU A 52 -16.93 2.69 13.04
N ASP A 53 -17.49 3.89 12.86
CA ASP A 53 -18.87 4.05 12.44
C ASP A 53 -19.08 3.59 10.99
N ILE A 54 -18.13 3.93 10.10
CA ILE A 54 -18.12 3.45 8.71
C ILE A 54 -18.03 1.91 8.70
N GLU A 55 -17.05 1.35 9.41
CA GLU A 55 -16.80 -0.08 9.48
C GLU A 55 -18.02 -0.85 10.03
N ARG A 56 -18.66 -0.34 11.08
CA ARG A 56 -19.89 -0.91 11.64
C ARG A 56 -21.02 -0.93 10.62
N ILE A 57 -21.26 0.17 9.91
CA ILE A 57 -22.30 0.25 8.87
C ILE A 57 -22.05 -0.78 7.77
N LEU A 58 -20.82 -0.92 7.32
CA LEU A 58 -20.45 -1.89 6.29
C LEU A 58 -20.64 -3.33 6.77
N TYR A 59 -20.31 -3.61 8.03
CA TYR A 59 -20.49 -4.92 8.65
C TYR A 59 -21.98 -5.27 8.85
N GLU A 60 -22.78 -4.35 9.43
CA GLU A 60 -24.21 -4.55 9.68
C GLU A 60 -25.01 -4.74 8.38
N ASN A 61 -24.60 -4.07 7.30
CA ASN A 61 -25.19 -4.25 5.97
C ASN A 61 -24.63 -5.45 5.20
N LYS A 62 -23.77 -6.28 5.84
CA LYS A 62 -23.18 -7.49 5.25
C LYS A 62 -22.38 -7.22 3.97
N ILE A 63 -21.80 -6.02 3.87
CA ILE A 63 -20.87 -5.67 2.77
C ILE A 63 -19.51 -6.31 3.06
N PHE A 64 -19.09 -6.31 4.34
CA PHE A 64 -17.90 -7.02 4.81
C PHE A 64 -18.23 -7.91 6.00
N SER A 65 -17.52 -9.04 6.11
CA SER A 65 -17.72 -10.04 7.16
C SER A 65 -16.90 -9.76 8.42
N HIS A 66 -15.95 -8.80 8.35
CA HIS A 66 -15.00 -8.52 9.42
C HIS A 66 -15.05 -7.05 9.86
N LYS A 67 -14.75 -6.81 11.13
CA LYS A 67 -14.62 -5.47 11.72
C LYS A 67 -13.52 -5.45 12.78
N SER A 68 -13.13 -4.26 13.21
CA SER A 68 -12.17 -4.06 14.29
C SER A 68 -12.61 -4.71 15.59
N LEU A 69 -11.72 -5.49 16.18
CA LEU A 69 -11.93 -6.18 17.46
C LEU A 69 -11.42 -5.32 18.62
N LEU A 70 -10.40 -4.50 18.38
CA LEU A 70 -9.72 -3.69 19.35
C LEU A 70 -9.42 -2.31 18.76
N ALA A 71 -9.52 -1.24 19.56
CA ALA A 71 -9.20 0.09 19.09
C ALA A 71 -8.53 0.97 20.14
N SER A 72 -7.66 1.88 19.70
CA SER A 72 -7.11 2.97 20.52
C SER A 72 -7.59 4.31 20.03
N ILE A 73 -7.44 5.35 20.86
CA ILE A 73 -7.66 6.74 20.43
C ILE A 73 -6.71 7.08 19.26
N GLY A 74 -5.51 6.52 19.27
CA GLY A 74 -4.50 6.85 18.27
C GLY A 74 -3.79 8.19 18.56
N GLY A 75 -3.11 8.73 17.54
CA GLY A 75 -2.37 9.99 17.67
C GLY A 75 -1.14 9.88 18.56
N LYS A 76 -0.70 11.03 19.13
CA LYS A 76 0.50 11.06 19.96
C LYS A 76 0.33 10.19 21.21
N SER A 77 1.31 9.34 21.47
CA SER A 77 1.33 8.33 22.54
C SER A 77 0.20 7.29 22.45
N ASP A 78 -0.48 7.17 21.33
CA ASP A 78 -1.62 6.26 21.08
C ASP A 78 -2.88 6.54 21.95
N ILE A 79 -2.88 7.64 22.68
CA ILE A 79 -3.96 8.12 23.56
C ILE A 79 -4.44 9.53 23.22
N GLY A 80 -4.11 10.03 22.02
CA GLY A 80 -4.49 11.38 21.61
C GLY A 80 -3.81 12.48 22.40
N ARG A 81 -2.61 12.27 22.95
CA ARG A 81 -1.89 13.32 23.70
C ARG A 81 -1.72 14.57 22.84
N GLY A 82 -2.17 15.71 23.36
CA GLY A 82 -2.20 17.00 22.65
C GLY A 82 -3.54 17.35 22.03
N LEU A 83 -4.51 16.45 22.03
CA LEU A 83 -5.91 16.76 21.78
C LEU A 83 -6.55 17.36 23.05
N THR A 84 -7.61 18.14 22.88
CA THR A 84 -8.43 18.59 24.01
C THR A 84 -9.07 17.40 24.72
N ARG A 85 -9.40 17.56 25.99
CA ARG A 85 -10.07 16.52 26.77
C ARG A 85 -11.41 16.10 26.14
N GLU A 86 -12.19 17.06 25.67
CA GLU A 86 -13.45 16.82 24.96
C GLU A 86 -13.26 15.95 23.72
N CYS A 87 -12.21 16.24 22.94
CA CYS A 87 -11.90 15.43 21.75
C CYS A 87 -11.50 14.00 22.13
N GLN A 88 -10.68 13.82 23.16
CA GLN A 88 -10.31 12.48 23.65
C GLN A 88 -11.53 11.70 24.14
N GLU A 89 -12.41 12.33 24.93
CA GLU A 89 -13.66 11.73 25.40
C GLU A 89 -14.60 11.37 24.23
N SER A 90 -14.72 12.24 23.23
CA SER A 90 -15.51 11.96 22.02
C SER A 90 -14.97 10.77 21.22
N LEU A 91 -13.65 10.63 21.09
CA LEU A 91 -13.04 9.47 20.44
C LEU A 91 -13.18 8.19 21.24
N GLN A 92 -13.11 8.25 22.59
CA GLN A 92 -13.44 7.11 23.45
C GLN A 92 -14.89 6.68 23.29
N ASN A 93 -15.82 7.65 23.27
CA ASN A 93 -17.23 7.40 23.01
C ASN A 93 -17.45 6.76 21.63
N ALA A 94 -16.67 7.17 20.61
CA ALA A 94 -16.71 6.55 19.30
C ALA A 94 -16.33 5.05 19.34
N ILE A 95 -15.34 4.68 20.14
CA ILE A 95 -14.96 3.28 20.32
C ILE A 95 -16.09 2.52 21.03
N THR A 96 -16.60 3.06 22.13
CA THR A 96 -17.63 2.42 22.95
C THR A 96 -18.95 2.24 22.20
N ARG A 97 -19.44 3.28 21.47
CA ARG A 97 -20.71 3.19 20.71
C ARG A 97 -20.65 2.18 19.56
N ASN A 98 -19.45 1.84 19.08
CA ASN A 98 -19.26 0.81 18.05
C ASN A 98 -18.98 -0.58 18.64
N SER A 99 -19.08 -0.74 19.98
CA SER A 99 -18.88 -2.02 20.69
C SER A 99 -17.52 -2.65 20.41
N VAL A 100 -16.47 -1.82 20.35
CA VAL A 100 -15.09 -2.25 20.16
C VAL A 100 -14.35 -2.13 21.49
N GLU A 101 -13.49 -3.11 21.81
CA GLU A 101 -12.68 -3.06 23.03
C GLU A 101 -11.62 -1.96 22.93
N ILE A 102 -11.43 -1.17 24.01
CA ILE A 102 -10.50 -0.05 24.02
C ILE A 102 -9.09 -0.43 24.48
N ILE A 103 -8.08 0.03 23.74
CA ILE A 103 -6.70 0.11 24.21
C ILE A 103 -6.47 1.52 24.77
N TYR A 104 -6.17 1.63 26.05
CA TYR A 104 -5.81 2.89 26.68
C TYR A 104 -4.63 2.69 27.61
N GLU A 105 -3.42 2.95 27.10
CA GLU A 105 -2.17 2.76 27.81
C GLU A 105 -1.38 4.08 27.84
N LYS A 106 -1.06 4.58 29.04
CA LYS A 106 -0.32 5.84 29.20
C LYS A 106 1.06 5.82 28.55
N ASP A 107 1.71 4.67 28.56
CA ASP A 107 2.96 4.41 27.83
C ASP A 107 2.62 3.66 26.52
N TRP A 108 2.99 4.26 25.40
CA TRP A 108 2.80 3.68 24.07
C TRP A 108 3.47 2.31 23.90
N ARG A 109 4.54 2.02 24.66
CA ARG A 109 5.17 0.68 24.67
C ARG A 109 4.23 -0.39 25.22
N ASN A 110 3.42 -0.04 26.21
CA ASN A 110 2.41 -0.95 26.73
C ASN A 110 1.27 -1.16 25.71
N SER A 111 0.95 -0.14 24.92
CA SER A 111 0.02 -0.29 23.79
C SER A 111 0.56 -1.28 22.75
N ILE A 112 1.86 -1.25 22.44
CA ILE A 112 2.49 -2.27 21.58
C ILE A 112 2.31 -3.66 22.18
N LYS A 113 2.68 -3.84 23.46
CA LYS A 113 2.56 -5.14 24.15
C LYS A 113 1.12 -5.65 24.12
N LYS A 114 0.14 -4.79 24.43
CA LYS A 114 -1.29 -5.15 24.42
C LYS A 114 -1.75 -5.61 23.04
N ARG A 115 -1.33 -4.91 21.96
CA ARG A 115 -1.63 -5.29 20.57
C ARG A 115 -1.00 -6.64 20.20
N VAL A 116 0.28 -6.81 20.49
CA VAL A 116 1.01 -8.06 20.20
C VAL A 116 0.40 -9.23 20.97
N THR A 117 0.08 -9.04 22.26
CA THR A 117 -0.60 -10.06 23.07
C THR A 117 -1.97 -10.41 22.48
N PHE A 118 -2.73 -9.40 22.05
CA PHE A 118 -4.05 -9.63 21.44
C PHE A 118 -3.94 -10.46 20.15
N TYR A 119 -3.04 -10.09 19.23
CA TYR A 119 -2.79 -10.90 18.04
C TYR A 119 -2.34 -12.32 18.41
N GLY A 120 -1.43 -12.46 19.38
CA GLY A 120 -0.92 -13.75 19.84
C GLY A 120 -1.95 -14.63 20.53
N ASN A 121 -3.00 -14.06 21.11
CA ASN A 121 -4.11 -14.80 21.73
C ASN A 121 -5.09 -15.36 20.69
N ILE A 122 -5.21 -14.74 19.52
CA ILE A 122 -6.03 -15.25 18.39
C ILE A 122 -5.31 -16.44 17.73
N THR A 123 -4.05 -16.23 17.38
CA THR A 123 -3.17 -17.31 16.87
C THR A 123 -1.71 -16.90 17.09
N PRO A 124 -0.77 -17.85 17.24
CA PRO A 124 0.66 -17.51 17.37
C PRO A 124 1.12 -16.57 16.24
N ILE A 125 1.92 -15.56 16.58
CA ILE A 125 2.36 -14.54 15.61
C ILE A 125 3.00 -15.16 14.36
N SER A 126 3.76 -16.25 14.54
CA SER A 126 4.39 -17.00 13.44
C SER A 126 3.43 -17.66 12.46
N HIS A 127 2.14 -17.77 12.80
CA HIS A 127 1.11 -18.35 11.93
C HIS A 127 0.44 -17.33 11.01
N TYR A 128 0.57 -16.05 11.32
CA TYR A 128 0.08 -14.99 10.42
C TYR A 128 0.82 -15.02 9.07
N LYS A 129 0.11 -14.80 7.99
CA LYS A 129 0.69 -14.78 6.63
C LYS A 129 1.20 -13.40 6.22
N ALA A 130 0.66 -12.35 6.82
CA ALA A 130 1.10 -10.99 6.61
C ALA A 130 0.68 -10.09 7.78
N PHE A 131 1.43 -9.00 7.99
CA PHE A 131 1.01 -7.86 8.78
C PHE A 131 0.82 -6.66 7.85
N ILE A 132 -0.39 -6.11 7.79
CA ILE A 132 -0.70 -4.93 6.95
C ILE A 132 -0.89 -3.72 7.86
N ASN A 133 -0.01 -2.75 7.73
CA ASN A 133 -0.10 -1.47 8.44
C ASN A 133 -0.64 -0.39 7.52
N ILE A 134 -1.73 0.26 7.92
CA ILE A 134 -2.32 1.41 7.22
C ILE A 134 -2.21 2.64 8.11
N GLY A 135 -1.43 3.60 7.65
CA GLY A 135 -1.21 4.87 8.32
C GLY A 135 0.03 4.94 9.20
N GLY A 136 0.12 6.00 10.00
CA GLY A 136 1.29 6.39 10.78
C GLY A 136 1.21 6.11 12.29
N GLY A 137 0.41 5.15 12.72
CA GLY A 137 0.20 4.86 14.14
C GLY A 137 1.50 4.58 14.91
N ILE A 138 1.70 5.28 16.04
CA ILE A 138 2.94 5.19 16.83
C ILE A 138 3.19 3.78 17.39
N ALA A 139 2.13 3.07 17.80
CA ALA A 139 2.25 1.71 18.29
C ALA A 139 2.67 0.73 17.18
N ASN A 140 2.23 1.00 15.94
CA ASN A 140 2.53 0.13 14.81
C ASN A 140 3.93 0.33 14.24
N LEU A 141 4.42 1.59 14.19
CA LEU A 141 5.70 1.98 13.55
C LEU A 141 6.80 2.31 14.56
N GLY A 142 6.46 2.56 15.82
CA GLY A 142 7.40 3.03 16.83
C GLY A 142 7.72 4.52 16.71
N VAL A 143 8.64 4.97 17.57
CA VAL A 143 9.17 6.34 17.62
C VAL A 143 10.62 6.32 17.16
N GLY A 144 10.98 7.20 16.23
CA GLY A 144 12.35 7.34 15.75
C GLY A 144 12.39 8.06 14.40
N ASP A 145 13.58 8.44 14.00
CA ASP A 145 13.82 9.19 12.76
C ASP A 145 13.66 8.33 11.50
N TYR A 146 13.80 7.03 11.65
CA TYR A 146 13.66 6.07 10.55
C TYR A 146 12.26 5.47 10.52
N SER A 147 11.58 5.66 9.42
CA SER A 147 10.29 5.04 9.14
C SER A 147 10.40 4.06 7.97
N PRO A 148 9.81 2.85 8.07
CA PRO A 148 9.86 1.88 7.00
C PRO A 148 9.26 2.45 5.70
N ARG A 149 9.85 2.08 4.56
CA ARG A 149 9.33 2.47 3.25
C ARG A 149 7.90 1.96 3.03
N ASN A 150 7.17 2.59 2.10
CA ASN A 150 5.87 2.08 1.66
C ASN A 150 6.03 0.84 0.78
N GLY A 151 5.00 0.00 0.77
CA GLY A 151 4.93 -1.19 -0.06
C GLY A 151 5.19 -2.46 0.71
N VAL A 152 5.48 -3.53 0.00
CA VAL A 152 5.81 -4.84 0.57
C VAL A 152 7.24 -4.81 1.11
N LEU A 153 7.39 -5.27 2.33
CA LEU A 153 8.65 -5.36 3.08
C LEU A 153 8.81 -6.79 3.55
N PHE A 154 9.91 -7.40 3.20
CA PHE A 154 10.28 -8.69 3.75
C PHE A 154 11.10 -8.52 5.03
N PRO A 155 11.27 -9.55 5.86
CA PRO A 155 12.02 -9.47 7.10
C PRO A 155 13.43 -8.87 6.92
N GLU A 156 14.08 -9.17 5.80
CA GLU A 156 15.42 -8.67 5.44
C GLU A 156 15.44 -7.14 5.28
N ASP A 157 14.39 -6.57 4.71
CA ASP A 157 14.23 -5.11 4.54
C ASP A 157 14.13 -4.39 5.90
N LEU A 158 13.75 -5.11 6.95
CA LEU A 158 13.50 -4.58 8.29
C LEU A 158 14.59 -4.93 9.31
N MET A 159 15.69 -5.59 8.90
CA MET A 159 16.78 -5.99 9.81
C MET A 159 17.40 -4.79 10.53
N THR A 160 17.57 -3.67 9.84
CA THR A 160 18.12 -2.43 10.38
C THR A 160 17.09 -1.58 11.15
N PHE A 161 15.82 -1.95 11.10
CA PHE A 161 14.76 -1.23 11.78
C PHE A 161 14.80 -1.49 13.29
N GLN A 162 15.18 -0.46 14.08
CA GLN A 162 15.43 -0.59 15.52
C GLN A 162 14.22 -0.23 16.39
N ASN A 163 13.23 0.50 15.83
CA ASN A 163 12.11 0.99 16.63
C ASN A 163 11.27 -0.16 17.20
N GLU A 164 11.03 -0.14 18.50
CA GLU A 164 10.03 -1.01 19.11
C GLU A 164 8.66 -0.71 18.50
N SER A 165 7.99 -1.73 17.99
CA SER A 165 6.71 -1.57 17.29
C SER A 165 6.04 -2.92 17.05
N VAL A 166 4.74 -2.91 16.77
CA VAL A 166 4.02 -4.11 16.33
C VAL A 166 4.66 -4.66 15.05
N LEU A 167 4.95 -3.79 14.08
CA LEU A 167 5.62 -4.14 12.83
C LEU A 167 6.94 -4.88 13.06
N LYS A 168 7.79 -4.38 14.00
CA LYS A 168 9.06 -5.03 14.34
C LYS A 168 8.86 -6.42 14.92
N THR A 169 7.80 -6.62 15.71
CA THR A 169 7.48 -7.93 16.27
C THR A 169 7.13 -8.94 15.20
N PHE A 170 6.26 -8.58 14.25
CA PHE A 170 5.92 -9.44 13.12
C PHE A 170 7.15 -9.74 12.24
N SER A 171 7.98 -8.74 11.98
CA SER A 171 9.22 -8.92 11.21
C SER A 171 10.20 -9.88 11.88
N LYS A 172 10.33 -9.87 13.22
CA LYS A 172 11.16 -10.84 13.98
C LYS A 172 10.68 -12.28 13.80
N GLU A 173 9.38 -12.49 13.68
CA GLU A 173 8.76 -13.79 13.40
C GLU A 173 8.77 -14.15 11.91
N LYS A 174 9.53 -13.41 11.10
CA LYS A 174 9.68 -13.60 9.64
C LYS A 174 8.39 -13.42 8.85
N ILE A 175 7.41 -12.68 9.39
CA ILE A 175 6.17 -12.37 8.71
C ILE A 175 6.39 -11.17 7.78
N PRO A 176 6.00 -11.26 6.49
CA PRO A 176 6.07 -10.12 5.57
C PRO A 176 5.13 -9.00 6.02
N VAL A 177 5.56 -7.77 5.78
CA VAL A 177 4.82 -6.56 6.15
C VAL A 177 4.42 -5.79 4.91
N ILE A 178 3.17 -5.39 4.84
CA ILE A 178 2.69 -4.43 3.83
C ILE A 178 2.47 -3.09 4.55
N ASN A 179 3.29 -2.10 4.24
CA ASN A 179 3.25 -0.79 4.89
C ASN A 179 2.65 0.26 3.96
N ILE A 180 1.48 0.80 4.34
CA ILE A 180 0.71 1.76 3.54
C ILE A 180 0.59 3.07 4.31
N ARG A 181 1.50 4.01 4.09
CA ARG A 181 1.49 5.34 4.72
C ARG A 181 1.20 6.46 3.75
N SER A 182 1.54 6.27 2.48
CA SER A 182 1.35 7.28 1.45
C SER A 182 0.93 6.61 0.15
N ILE A 183 -0.31 6.82 -0.24
CA ILE A 183 -0.86 6.33 -1.51
C ILE A 183 -0.07 6.91 -2.69
N LYS A 184 0.29 8.20 -2.64
CA LYS A 184 1.10 8.84 -3.68
C LYS A 184 2.45 8.14 -3.91
N GLN A 185 3.12 7.71 -2.82
CA GLN A 185 4.38 6.98 -2.94
C GLN A 185 4.18 5.57 -3.49
N LEU A 186 3.09 4.87 -3.09
CA LEU A 186 2.75 3.56 -3.63
C LEU A 186 2.44 3.62 -5.13
N ILE A 187 1.65 4.59 -5.56
CA ILE A 187 1.35 4.84 -6.96
C ILE A 187 2.64 4.99 -7.76
N LYS A 188 3.58 5.82 -7.27
CA LYS A 188 4.89 6.01 -7.90
C LYS A 188 5.73 4.73 -7.89
N LEU A 189 5.75 4.00 -6.77
CA LEU A 189 6.54 2.77 -6.61
C LEU A 189 6.09 1.66 -7.56
N TYR A 190 4.77 1.50 -7.74
CA TYR A 190 4.18 0.44 -8.55
C TYR A 190 3.79 0.90 -9.97
N GLY A 191 4.09 2.15 -10.34
CA GLY A 191 3.78 2.68 -11.67
C GLY A 191 2.27 2.75 -11.97
N LEU A 192 1.46 3.03 -10.94
CA LEU A 192 0.01 3.12 -11.08
C LEU A 192 -0.40 4.51 -11.57
N PRO A 193 -1.53 4.64 -12.28
CA PRO A 193 -2.03 5.94 -12.68
C PRO A 193 -2.51 6.73 -11.46
N TYR A 194 -2.12 8.00 -11.41
CA TYR A 194 -2.58 8.93 -10.37
C TYR A 194 -3.82 9.65 -10.88
N PHE A 195 -4.97 9.39 -10.27
CA PHE A 195 -6.25 9.99 -10.62
C PHE A 195 -6.59 9.89 -12.13
N PRO A 196 -6.76 8.69 -12.69
CA PRO A 196 -7.16 8.58 -14.09
C PRO A 196 -8.57 9.19 -14.28
N ILE A 197 -8.71 10.11 -15.23
CA ILE A 197 -9.98 10.75 -15.57
C ILE A 197 -10.24 10.51 -17.07
N PRO A 198 -11.33 9.83 -17.44
CA PRO A 198 -12.30 9.16 -16.59
C PRO A 198 -11.70 7.94 -15.85
N LEU A 199 -12.33 7.52 -14.74
CA LEU A 199 -11.96 6.26 -14.11
C LEU A 199 -12.20 5.11 -15.11
N PRO A 200 -11.25 4.17 -15.25
CA PRO A 200 -11.47 3.02 -16.10
C PRO A 200 -12.62 2.16 -15.58
N PRO A 201 -13.36 1.47 -16.46
CA PRO A 201 -14.36 0.50 -16.07
C PRO A 201 -13.77 -0.60 -15.17
N ILE A 202 -14.63 -1.26 -14.39
CA ILE A 202 -14.22 -2.37 -13.51
C ILE A 202 -13.60 -3.49 -14.36
N GLY A 203 -12.42 -3.96 -13.97
CA GLY A 203 -11.67 -4.99 -14.70
C GLY A 203 -10.82 -4.46 -15.87
N GLU A 204 -10.84 -3.16 -16.13
CA GLU A 204 -10.04 -2.53 -17.15
C GLU A 204 -8.97 -1.59 -16.56
N GLY A 205 -8.07 -1.13 -17.43
CA GLY A 205 -7.00 -0.21 -17.06
C GLY A 205 -5.66 -0.91 -16.79
N ILE A 206 -4.66 -0.09 -16.49
CA ILE A 206 -3.24 -0.50 -16.39
C ILE A 206 -2.99 -1.57 -15.32
N LEU A 207 -3.85 -1.66 -14.30
CA LEU A 207 -3.74 -2.69 -13.25
C LEU A 207 -4.03 -4.09 -13.80
N PHE A 208 -4.96 -4.19 -14.76
CA PHE A 208 -5.42 -5.46 -15.35
C PHE A 208 -4.73 -5.76 -16.68
N MET A 209 -4.34 -4.72 -17.41
CA MET A 209 -3.72 -4.80 -18.72
C MET A 209 -2.31 -4.19 -18.70
N LYS A 210 -1.42 -4.74 -17.91
CA LYS A 210 -0.01 -4.34 -18.00
C LYS A 210 0.57 -4.95 -19.29
N PRO A 211 0.91 -4.13 -20.31
CA PRO A 211 1.50 -4.66 -21.53
C PRO A 211 2.82 -5.36 -21.19
N THR A 212 2.85 -6.66 -21.36
CA THR A 212 4.07 -7.45 -21.21
C THR A 212 4.80 -7.43 -22.54
N TYR A 213 5.85 -6.63 -22.61
CA TYR A 213 6.71 -6.63 -23.80
C TYR A 213 7.63 -7.84 -23.77
N ASN A 214 7.53 -8.69 -24.81
CA ASN A 214 8.49 -9.76 -24.99
C ASN A 214 9.83 -9.15 -25.45
N ARG A 215 10.82 -9.15 -24.56
CA ARG A 215 12.14 -8.53 -24.82
C ARG A 215 12.85 -9.13 -26.02
N VAL A 216 12.67 -10.44 -26.27
CA VAL A 216 13.27 -11.14 -27.39
C VAL A 216 12.66 -10.68 -28.72
N VAL A 217 11.32 -10.62 -28.78
CA VAL A 217 10.60 -10.15 -29.98
C VAL A 217 10.96 -8.69 -30.29
N ASN A 218 11.02 -7.83 -29.27
CA ASN A 218 11.39 -6.43 -29.45
C ASN A 218 12.84 -6.28 -29.93
N PHE A 219 13.77 -7.10 -29.42
CA PHE A 219 15.15 -7.09 -29.84
C PHE A 219 15.29 -7.55 -31.33
N ILE A 220 14.57 -8.62 -31.71
CA ILE A 220 14.54 -9.09 -33.10
C ILE A 220 13.96 -8.02 -34.03
N ALA A 221 12.87 -7.38 -33.65
CA ALA A 221 12.26 -6.30 -34.43
C ALA A 221 13.21 -5.11 -34.59
N LEU A 222 13.91 -4.72 -33.52
CA LEU A 222 14.93 -3.66 -33.57
C LEU A 222 16.07 -4.03 -34.50
N LEU A 223 16.62 -5.25 -34.39
CA LEU A 223 17.70 -5.74 -35.22
C LEU A 223 17.31 -5.73 -36.70
N PHE A 224 16.10 -6.23 -37.00
CA PHE A 224 15.56 -6.22 -38.36
C PHE A 224 15.44 -4.80 -38.94
N THR A 225 14.92 -3.86 -38.11
CA THR A 225 14.81 -2.45 -38.54
C THR A 225 16.17 -1.83 -38.84
N VAL A 226 17.18 -2.08 -38.00
CA VAL A 226 18.55 -1.57 -38.21
C VAL A 226 19.15 -2.17 -39.46
N LEU A 227 19.03 -3.48 -39.68
CA LEU A 227 19.57 -4.14 -40.89
C LEU A 227 18.87 -3.65 -42.15
N ALA A 228 17.54 -3.50 -42.13
CA ALA A 228 16.80 -2.97 -43.28
C ALA A 228 17.21 -1.53 -43.62
N THR A 229 17.35 -0.68 -42.60
CA THR A 229 17.79 0.72 -42.80
C THR A 229 19.22 0.80 -43.35
N ALA A 230 20.14 0.00 -42.82
CA ALA A 230 21.51 -0.09 -43.32
C ALA A 230 21.55 -0.61 -44.78
N GLY A 231 20.76 -1.65 -45.09
CA GLY A 231 20.67 -2.20 -46.45
C GLY A 231 20.13 -1.18 -47.45
N ILE A 232 19.08 -0.44 -47.10
CA ILE A 232 18.56 0.65 -47.94
C ILE A 232 19.61 1.75 -48.13
N GLY A 233 20.32 2.12 -47.05
CA GLY A 233 21.38 3.13 -47.10
C GLY A 233 22.53 2.72 -48.06
N ILE A 234 23.02 1.48 -47.93
CA ILE A 234 24.08 0.94 -48.82
C ILE A 234 23.61 0.87 -50.27
N TYR A 235 22.38 0.38 -50.47
CA TYR A 235 21.80 0.31 -51.81
C TYR A 235 21.66 1.69 -52.47
N SER A 236 21.13 2.65 -51.74
CA SER A 236 20.98 4.04 -52.19
C SER A 236 22.34 4.67 -52.53
N HIS A 237 23.33 4.48 -51.63
CA HIS A 237 24.68 5.00 -51.85
C HIS A 237 25.32 4.41 -53.12
N LYS A 238 25.19 3.08 -53.33
CA LYS A 238 25.70 2.41 -54.54
C LYS A 238 25.00 2.92 -55.80
N GLN A 239 23.67 3.14 -55.75
CA GLN A 239 22.95 3.71 -56.89
C GLN A 239 23.40 5.14 -57.23
N ILE A 240 23.63 5.97 -56.23
CA ILE A 240 24.13 7.34 -56.42
C ILE A 240 25.53 7.30 -57.02
N HIS A 241 26.42 6.44 -56.49
CA HIS A 241 27.78 6.29 -56.99
C HIS A 241 27.82 5.84 -58.46
N ASN A 242 27.05 4.81 -58.81
CA ASN A 242 26.94 4.33 -60.19
C ASN A 242 26.36 5.40 -61.14
N ARG A 243 25.44 6.25 -60.71
CA ARG A 243 24.95 7.36 -61.50
C ARG A 243 26.02 8.46 -61.71
N MET A 244 26.83 8.71 -60.71
CA MET A 244 27.88 9.71 -60.77
C MET A 244 29.02 9.26 -61.68
N GLU A 245 29.38 7.96 -61.72
CA GLU A 245 30.37 7.39 -62.64
C GLU A 245 29.88 7.33 -64.10
N SER A 246 28.55 7.23 -64.31
CA SER A 246 27.98 7.24 -65.69
C SER A 246 27.83 8.65 -66.29
N TYR A 247 28.07 9.70 -65.51
CA TYR A 247 28.11 11.08 -65.97
C TYR A 247 29.56 11.46 -66.26
N GLU A 248 30.10 10.96 -67.41
CA GLU A 248 31.29 11.59 -67.98
C GLU A 248 30.91 13.00 -68.43
N PRO A 249 31.61 14.05 -68.02
CA PRO A 249 31.40 15.38 -68.58
C PRO A 249 31.80 15.32 -70.05
N GLU A 250 30.85 15.60 -70.95
CA GLU A 250 31.21 15.87 -72.35
C GLU A 250 32.32 16.94 -72.42
N SER A 251 33.47 16.57 -72.88
CA SER A 251 34.59 17.49 -73.15
C SER A 251 34.08 18.59 -74.03
N ILE A 252 33.94 19.77 -73.53
CA ILE A 252 33.78 20.98 -74.33
C ILE A 252 35.13 21.27 -74.96
N LEU A 253 35.25 20.90 -76.21
CA LEU A 253 36.24 21.43 -77.13
C LEU A 253 35.64 22.59 -77.93
#